data_d100c1a42c293f8431f5edbce855ef7b
#
_entry.id   d100c1a42c293f8431f5edbce855ef7b
#
_cell.length_a   1.000
_cell.length_b   1.000
_cell.length_c   1.000
_cell.angle_alpha   90.00
_cell.angle_beta   90.00
_cell.angle_gamma   90.00
#
_symmetry.space_group_name_H-M   'P 1'
#
loop_
_entity.id
_entity.type
_entity.pdbx_description
1 polymer ?
#
loop_
_entity_poly.entity_id
_entity_poly.type
_entity_poly.pdbx_seq_one_letter_code
_entity_poly.pdbx_strand_id
1 'polypeptide(L)'
;MWIEFKNYQEKAIVKLKQEVNDLLDAEGNKICIFKSPTGSGKTLMMAEFLKRLIDSRIDGKKFSFIWIAVNKLHDQSRNSLKKYYDQFGVGLKCSYFEDLDDRKIGENEILFLNWASINKKGNIYVRENERDNNLSNIVARTKDEGRIIILIIDESHRNAETDKSKELIEDIGPKITIEVSATPQLKGVFRGVEVELKDVKDEGMIKKEVVINPGFENFKLDKKLADKTADEIVIEAGLKKRAELAKLYEAEGANVNPLMLIQIPDSRKGLIDKKDSVVQLLGKYGITTENGR
;
A
#
# COMPACT_ATOMS: atom_id res chain seq x y z
N MET A 1 24.43 -0.41 -2.42
CA MET A 1 23.93 0.76 -1.64
C MET A 1 23.21 0.20 -0.43
N TRP A 2 23.65 0.50 0.78
CA TRP A 2 23.00 0.02 2.01
C TRP A 2 21.73 0.84 2.22
N ILE A 3 20.61 0.18 2.55
CA ILE A 3 19.40 0.87 3.00
C ILE A 3 19.58 1.15 4.49
N GLU A 4 19.58 2.41 4.84
CA GLU A 4 19.56 2.85 6.23
C GLU A 4 18.13 3.08 6.65
N PHE A 5 17.64 2.28 7.60
CA PHE A 5 16.31 2.44 8.15
C PHE A 5 16.24 3.65 9.06
N LYS A 6 15.15 4.39 9.00
CA LYS A 6 14.86 5.44 9.94
C LYS A 6 14.61 4.86 11.33
N ASN A 7 14.82 5.64 12.38
CA ASN A 7 14.69 5.16 13.76
C ASN A 7 13.31 4.54 14.04
N TYR A 8 12.23 5.16 13.57
CA TYR A 8 10.88 4.62 13.75
C TYR A 8 10.67 3.32 12.96
N GLN A 9 11.29 3.17 11.78
CA GLN A 9 11.19 1.96 10.98
C GLN A 9 11.87 0.80 11.69
N GLU A 10 13.09 1.01 12.19
CA GLU A 10 13.82 -0.02 12.93
C GLU A 10 13.06 -0.47 14.19
N LYS A 11 12.55 0.48 14.98
CA LYS A 11 11.73 0.19 16.16
C LYS A 11 10.48 -0.62 15.80
N ALA A 12 9.79 -0.24 14.72
CA ALA A 12 8.59 -0.92 14.26
C ALA A 12 8.87 -2.36 13.80
N ILE A 13 9.95 -2.57 13.04
CA ILE A 13 10.38 -3.89 12.56
C ILE A 13 10.71 -4.80 13.74
N VAL A 14 11.51 -4.31 14.69
CA VAL A 14 11.88 -5.09 15.90
C VAL A 14 10.65 -5.47 16.70
N LYS A 15 9.75 -4.51 16.95
CA LYS A 15 8.53 -4.74 17.70
C LYS A 15 7.59 -5.71 16.96
N LEU A 16 7.41 -5.56 15.65
CA LEU A 16 6.58 -6.47 14.85
C LEU A 16 7.10 -7.90 14.92
N LYS A 17 8.42 -8.08 14.82
CA LYS A 17 9.05 -9.40 14.95
C LYS A 17 8.79 -10.02 16.33
N GLN A 18 8.90 -9.23 17.39
CA GLN A 18 8.62 -9.70 18.75
C GLN A 18 7.17 -10.12 18.91
N GLU A 19 6.21 -9.25 18.50
CA GLU A 19 4.78 -9.55 18.61
C GLU A 19 4.39 -10.80 17.80
N VAL A 20 4.95 -10.96 16.59
CA VAL A 20 4.69 -12.14 15.76
C VAL A 20 5.30 -13.41 16.38
N ASN A 21 6.50 -13.34 16.94
CA ASN A 21 7.11 -14.46 17.64
C ASN A 21 6.25 -14.94 18.81
N ASP A 22 5.76 -14.01 19.62
CA ASP A 22 4.89 -14.34 20.76
C ASP A 22 3.56 -15.00 20.31
N LEU A 23 3.10 -14.67 19.10
CA LEU A 23 1.88 -15.26 18.54
C LEU A 23 2.07 -16.64 17.91
N LEU A 24 3.29 -17.01 17.54
CA LEU A 24 3.56 -18.31 16.91
C LEU A 24 3.21 -19.49 17.83
N ASP A 25 3.35 -19.34 19.14
CA ASP A 25 3.05 -20.38 20.12
C ASP A 25 1.59 -20.37 20.59
N ALA A 26 0.82 -19.33 20.27
CA ALA A 26 -0.58 -19.24 20.62
C ALA A 26 -1.45 -20.18 19.74
N GLU A 27 -2.53 -20.74 20.28
CA GLU A 27 -3.44 -21.60 19.52
C GLU A 27 -4.32 -20.81 18.53
N GLY A 28 -4.61 -21.44 17.38
CA GLY A 28 -5.46 -20.90 16.33
C GLY A 28 -4.86 -19.72 15.55
N ASN A 29 -5.65 -19.12 14.65
CA ASN A 29 -5.28 -17.92 13.92
C ASN A 29 -5.27 -16.71 14.85
N LYS A 30 -4.18 -15.96 14.86
CA LYS A 30 -4.04 -14.70 15.61
C LYS A 30 -3.87 -13.52 14.66
N ILE A 31 -4.56 -12.43 14.95
CA ILE A 31 -4.49 -11.20 14.15
C ILE A 31 -3.52 -10.23 14.79
N CYS A 32 -2.52 -9.82 14.02
CA CYS A 32 -1.58 -8.77 14.35
C CYS A 32 -1.79 -7.57 13.42
N ILE A 33 -1.95 -6.39 13.96
CA ILE A 33 -2.09 -5.16 13.17
C ILE A 33 -0.74 -4.46 13.07
N PHE A 34 -0.33 -4.16 11.83
CA PHE A 34 0.76 -3.23 11.57
C PHE A 34 0.21 -1.94 10.99
N LYS A 35 -0.10 -1.00 11.89
CA LYS A 35 -0.64 0.32 11.54
C LYS A 35 0.49 1.30 11.29
N SER A 36 0.54 1.87 10.09
CA SER A 36 1.57 2.85 9.73
C SER A 36 1.05 3.82 8.67
N PRO A 37 1.37 5.12 8.75
CA PRO A 37 0.91 6.12 7.80
C PRO A 37 1.31 5.80 6.36
N THR A 38 0.52 6.29 5.40
CA THR A 38 0.90 6.24 3.98
C THR A 38 2.18 7.05 3.76
N GLY A 39 3.11 6.50 2.98
CA GLY A 39 4.42 7.13 2.76
C GLY A 39 5.49 6.85 3.83
N SER A 40 5.16 6.12 4.90
CA SER A 40 6.12 5.74 5.95
C SER A 40 7.12 4.64 5.56
N GLY A 41 6.93 4.00 4.39
CA GLY A 41 7.74 2.86 3.97
C GLY A 41 7.24 1.50 4.46
N LYS A 42 5.93 1.33 4.63
CA LYS A 42 5.29 0.06 5.07
C LYS A 42 5.85 -1.18 4.36
N THR A 43 5.86 -1.15 3.03
CA THR A 43 6.33 -2.28 2.21
C THR A 43 7.80 -2.63 2.48
N LEU A 44 8.65 -1.62 2.67
CA LEU A 44 10.05 -1.80 3.00
C LEU A 44 10.23 -2.39 4.41
N MET A 45 9.48 -1.87 5.40
CA MET A 45 9.49 -2.41 6.76
C MET A 45 9.02 -3.87 6.79
N MET A 46 7.99 -4.20 6.02
CA MET A 46 7.52 -5.59 5.91
C MET A 46 8.55 -6.49 5.23
N ALA A 47 9.24 -6.01 4.19
CA ALA A 47 10.30 -6.78 3.52
C ALA A 47 11.42 -7.15 4.50
N GLU A 48 11.90 -6.18 5.28
CA GLU A 48 12.94 -6.42 6.29
C GLU A 48 12.43 -7.26 7.45
N PHE A 49 11.18 -7.05 7.90
CA PHE A 49 10.56 -7.88 8.92
C PHE A 49 10.53 -9.38 8.51
N LEU A 50 10.05 -9.68 7.30
CA LEU A 50 9.99 -11.07 6.80
C LEU A 50 11.39 -11.70 6.69
N LYS A 51 12.38 -10.94 6.21
CA LYS A 51 13.76 -11.36 6.22
C LYS A 51 14.24 -11.72 7.63
N ARG A 52 14.06 -10.81 8.59
CA ARG A 52 14.49 -11.06 10.00
C ARG A 52 13.72 -12.20 10.66
N LEU A 53 12.50 -12.46 10.24
CA LEU A 53 11.70 -13.56 10.73
C LEU A 53 12.30 -14.92 10.29
N ILE A 54 12.61 -15.08 9.00
CA ILE A 54 13.21 -16.31 8.49
C ILE A 54 14.65 -16.51 8.96
N ASP A 55 15.44 -15.43 9.04
CA ASP A 55 16.83 -15.47 9.50
C ASP A 55 16.94 -15.94 10.96
N SER A 56 15.93 -15.70 11.78
CA SER A 56 15.92 -16.07 13.18
C SER A 56 15.77 -17.57 13.42
N ARG A 57 15.41 -18.38 12.41
CA ARG A 57 15.27 -19.84 12.45
C ARG A 57 14.58 -20.35 13.72
N ILE A 58 13.44 -19.74 14.07
CA ILE A 58 12.73 -20.01 15.33
C ILE A 58 12.39 -21.50 15.42
N ASP A 59 13.03 -22.21 16.33
CA ASP A 59 12.78 -23.62 16.67
C ASP A 59 12.64 -24.58 15.46
N GLY A 60 13.35 -24.29 14.37
CA GLY A 60 13.25 -25.06 13.13
C GLY A 60 11.92 -24.90 12.39
N LYS A 61 11.09 -23.94 12.77
CA LYS A 61 9.83 -23.64 12.10
C LYS A 61 10.06 -23.19 10.64
N LYS A 62 9.29 -23.77 9.72
CA LYS A 62 9.32 -23.45 8.29
C LYS A 62 8.16 -22.55 7.95
N PHE A 63 8.44 -21.42 7.31
CA PHE A 63 7.43 -20.42 6.96
C PHE A 63 7.12 -20.42 5.48
N SER A 64 5.83 -20.24 5.17
CA SER A 64 5.31 -19.86 3.86
C SER A 64 4.39 -18.68 4.04
N PHE A 65 4.37 -17.77 3.05
CA PHE A 65 3.65 -16.52 3.17
C PHE A 65 2.62 -16.37 2.07
N ILE A 66 1.49 -15.77 2.40
CA ILE A 66 0.48 -15.33 1.42
C ILE A 66 0.32 -13.83 1.59
N TRP A 67 0.50 -13.07 0.51
CA TRP A 67 0.34 -11.63 0.47
C TRP A 67 -0.86 -11.26 -0.41
N ILE A 68 -1.89 -10.71 0.22
CA ILE A 68 -3.11 -10.30 -0.48
C ILE A 68 -3.19 -8.77 -0.46
N ALA A 69 -3.41 -8.17 -1.63
CA ALA A 69 -3.64 -6.74 -1.75
C ALA A 69 -4.74 -6.43 -2.75
N VAL A 70 -5.32 -5.24 -2.64
CA VAL A 70 -6.39 -4.77 -3.53
C VAL A 70 -5.84 -4.24 -4.85
N ASN A 71 -6.63 -4.34 -5.91
CA ASN A 71 -6.30 -3.83 -7.25
C ASN A 71 -4.94 -4.39 -7.75
N LYS A 72 -4.10 -3.54 -8.31
CA LYS A 72 -2.73 -3.89 -8.76
C LYS A 72 -1.65 -3.67 -7.69
N LEU A 73 -2.03 -3.41 -6.44
CA LEU A 73 -1.07 -3.18 -5.37
C LEU A 73 -0.25 -4.43 -5.05
N HIS A 74 -0.82 -5.64 -5.24
CA HIS A 74 -0.08 -6.89 -5.08
C HIS A 74 1.13 -6.97 -6.03
N ASP A 75 1.02 -6.48 -7.28
CA ASP A 75 2.13 -6.41 -8.24
C ASP A 75 3.22 -5.43 -7.77
N GLN A 76 2.79 -4.26 -7.26
CA GLN A 76 3.71 -3.25 -6.74
C GLN A 76 4.47 -3.77 -5.52
N SER A 77 3.76 -4.40 -4.58
CA SER A 77 4.36 -4.99 -3.39
C SER A 77 5.32 -6.12 -3.76
N ARG A 78 4.92 -7.04 -4.65
CA ARG A 78 5.78 -8.12 -5.15
C ARG A 78 7.07 -7.58 -5.77
N ASN A 79 6.95 -6.63 -6.69
CA ASN A 79 8.11 -6.08 -7.39
C ASN A 79 9.06 -5.34 -6.44
N SER A 80 8.50 -4.64 -5.45
CA SER A 80 9.28 -3.94 -4.42
C SER A 80 10.02 -4.93 -3.51
N LEU A 81 9.34 -5.98 -3.02
CA LEU A 81 9.94 -7.01 -2.19
C LEU A 81 10.99 -7.81 -2.97
N LYS A 82 10.68 -8.23 -4.19
CA LYS A 82 11.63 -8.94 -5.06
C LYS A 82 12.90 -8.13 -5.28
N LYS A 83 12.78 -6.85 -5.65
CA LYS A 83 13.93 -5.95 -5.81
C LYS A 83 14.76 -5.85 -4.53
N TYR A 84 14.11 -5.75 -3.38
CA TYR A 84 14.79 -5.71 -2.09
C TYR A 84 15.55 -7.00 -1.82
N TYR A 85 14.92 -8.16 -2.00
CA TYR A 85 15.52 -9.46 -1.73
C TYR A 85 16.64 -9.79 -2.71
N ASP A 86 16.47 -9.49 -3.99
CA ASP A 86 17.52 -9.66 -5.02
C ASP A 86 18.76 -8.79 -4.68
N GLN A 87 18.53 -7.56 -4.21
CA GLN A 87 19.61 -6.63 -3.87
C GLN A 87 20.42 -7.08 -2.64
N PHE A 88 19.77 -7.70 -1.67
CA PHE A 88 20.39 -8.08 -0.40
C PHE A 88 20.68 -9.59 -0.27
N GLY A 89 20.47 -10.37 -1.33
CA GLY A 89 20.75 -11.81 -1.34
C GLY A 89 19.87 -12.57 -0.34
N VAL A 90 18.62 -12.14 -0.14
CA VAL A 90 17.69 -12.77 0.79
C VAL A 90 17.02 -13.96 0.12
N GLY A 91 17.01 -15.10 0.78
CA GLY A 91 16.43 -16.35 0.29
C GLY A 91 14.89 -16.41 0.37
N LEU A 92 14.18 -15.27 0.09
CA LEU A 92 12.72 -15.20 -0.02
C LEU A 92 12.31 -15.14 -1.49
N LYS A 93 11.56 -16.16 -1.95
CA LYS A 93 11.01 -16.22 -3.31
C LYS A 93 9.68 -15.47 -3.37
N CYS A 94 9.49 -14.64 -4.40
CA CYS A 94 8.26 -13.87 -4.66
C CYS A 94 7.53 -14.43 -5.88
N SER A 95 6.42 -15.15 -5.68
CA SER A 95 5.74 -15.92 -6.71
C SER A 95 4.30 -15.46 -6.95
N TYR A 96 3.86 -15.60 -8.17
CA TYR A 96 2.43 -15.66 -8.48
C TYR A 96 1.95 -17.11 -8.39
N PHE A 97 0.66 -17.30 -8.54
CA PHE A 97 0.03 -18.60 -8.47
C PHE A 97 0.57 -19.59 -9.52
N GLU A 98 0.87 -19.08 -10.71
CA GLU A 98 1.39 -19.83 -11.84
C GLU A 98 2.87 -20.23 -11.68
N ASP A 99 3.59 -19.53 -10.78
CA ASP A 99 5.02 -19.74 -10.52
C ASP A 99 5.27 -20.82 -9.44
N LEU A 100 4.21 -21.37 -8.83
CA LEU A 100 4.35 -22.32 -7.72
C LEU A 100 4.82 -23.71 -8.19
N ASP A 101 5.91 -24.16 -7.59
CA ASP A 101 6.41 -25.52 -7.80
C ASP A 101 5.52 -26.55 -7.06
N ASP A 102 5.24 -27.70 -7.69
CA ASP A 102 4.44 -28.79 -7.11
C ASP A 102 3.08 -28.35 -6.52
N ARG A 103 2.56 -27.22 -6.96
CA ARG A 103 1.27 -26.68 -6.48
C ARG A 103 1.20 -26.53 -4.96
N LYS A 104 2.25 -26.02 -4.37
CA LYS A 104 2.37 -25.68 -2.96
C LYS A 104 3.23 -24.42 -2.81
N ILE A 105 3.08 -23.73 -1.69
CA ILE A 105 3.94 -22.59 -1.38
C ILE A 105 5.20 -23.12 -0.74
N GLY A 106 6.35 -22.85 -1.32
CA GLY A 106 7.66 -23.30 -0.83
C GLY A 106 8.02 -22.70 0.54
N GLU A 107 9.04 -23.29 1.17
CA GLU A 107 9.66 -22.68 2.34
C GLU A 107 10.29 -21.35 1.96
N ASN A 108 10.05 -20.31 2.75
CA ASN A 108 10.49 -18.94 2.46
C ASN A 108 9.99 -18.42 1.09
N GLU A 109 8.79 -18.79 0.71
CA GLU A 109 8.13 -18.33 -0.50
C GLU A 109 6.89 -17.49 -0.14
N ILE A 110 6.71 -16.38 -0.87
CA ILE A 110 5.57 -15.47 -0.73
C ILE A 110 4.70 -15.61 -1.98
N LEU A 111 3.47 -16.09 -1.81
CA LEU A 111 2.44 -16.12 -2.84
C LEU A 111 1.69 -14.79 -2.86
N PHE A 112 1.77 -14.05 -3.96
CA PHE A 112 1.07 -12.78 -4.15
C PHE A 112 -0.27 -12.99 -4.84
N LEU A 113 -1.35 -12.46 -4.24
CA LEU A 113 -2.71 -12.61 -4.72
C LEU A 113 -3.44 -11.26 -4.77
N ASN A 114 -4.27 -11.11 -5.80
CA ASN A 114 -5.17 -9.96 -5.90
C ASN A 114 -6.51 -10.29 -5.23
N TRP A 115 -6.93 -9.45 -4.30
CA TRP A 115 -8.21 -9.59 -3.61
C TRP A 115 -9.41 -9.73 -4.55
N ALA A 116 -9.47 -8.90 -5.60
CA ALA A 116 -10.55 -8.94 -6.57
C ALA A 116 -10.58 -10.24 -7.40
N SER A 117 -9.44 -10.89 -7.57
CA SER A 117 -9.34 -12.16 -8.30
C SER A 117 -9.83 -13.34 -7.46
N ILE A 118 -9.59 -13.32 -6.16
CA ILE A 118 -9.99 -14.41 -5.26
C ILE A 118 -11.52 -14.38 -4.99
N ASN A 119 -12.12 -13.18 -4.95
CA ASN A 119 -13.53 -12.99 -4.57
C ASN A 119 -14.55 -13.15 -5.72
N LYS A 120 -14.13 -13.39 -6.95
CA LYS A 120 -15.05 -13.59 -8.08
C LYS A 120 -15.55 -15.04 -8.12
N LYS A 121 -16.87 -15.24 -8.00
CA LYS A 121 -17.49 -16.53 -8.29
C LYS A 121 -17.06 -17.03 -9.67
N GLY A 122 -16.48 -18.23 -9.73
CA GLY A 122 -16.01 -18.86 -10.97
C GLY A 122 -14.58 -18.50 -11.37
N ASN A 123 -13.80 -17.89 -10.50
CA ASN A 123 -12.38 -17.66 -10.75
C ASN A 123 -11.58 -18.98 -10.63
N ILE A 124 -10.51 -19.08 -11.40
CA ILE A 124 -9.58 -20.23 -11.47
C ILE A 124 -9.06 -20.65 -10.09
N TYR A 125 -8.91 -19.68 -9.16
CA TYR A 125 -8.45 -19.92 -7.79
C TYR A 125 -9.49 -20.58 -6.86
N VAL A 126 -10.80 -20.62 -7.28
CA VAL A 126 -11.95 -21.09 -6.48
C VAL A 126 -12.76 -22.15 -7.23
N ARG A 127 -12.46 -22.46 -8.50
CA ARG A 127 -13.23 -23.43 -9.29
C ARG A 127 -13.05 -24.85 -8.73
N GLU A 128 -14.13 -25.41 -8.22
CA GLU A 128 -14.19 -26.82 -7.80
C GLU A 128 -13.87 -27.82 -8.92
N ASN A 129 -14.08 -27.44 -10.18
CA ASN A 129 -13.86 -28.30 -11.35
C ASN A 129 -12.40 -28.42 -11.77
N GLU A 130 -11.51 -27.53 -11.32
CA GLU A 130 -10.06 -27.66 -11.45
C GLU A 130 -9.48 -28.10 -10.11
N ARG A 131 -9.89 -29.27 -9.65
CA ARG A 131 -9.63 -29.83 -8.31
C ARG A 131 -8.17 -29.75 -7.86
N ASP A 132 -7.24 -29.75 -8.76
CA ASP A 132 -5.82 -29.76 -8.41
C ASP A 132 -5.17 -28.36 -8.27
N ASN A 133 -5.80 -27.30 -8.76
CA ASN A 133 -5.21 -25.96 -8.88
C ASN A 133 -5.93 -24.87 -8.07
N ASN A 134 -6.74 -25.21 -7.07
CA ASN A 134 -7.39 -24.19 -6.26
C ASN A 134 -6.51 -23.81 -5.05
N LEU A 135 -6.74 -22.61 -4.51
CA LEU A 135 -6.00 -22.08 -3.38
C LEU A 135 -6.08 -22.98 -2.14
N SER A 136 -7.23 -23.59 -1.86
CA SER A 136 -7.44 -24.47 -0.71
C SER A 136 -6.55 -25.71 -0.78
N ASN A 137 -6.38 -26.31 -1.96
CA ASN A 137 -5.50 -27.46 -2.13
C ASN A 137 -4.01 -27.07 -2.02
N ILE A 138 -3.62 -25.91 -2.53
CA ILE A 138 -2.26 -25.37 -2.36
C ILE A 138 -1.95 -25.16 -0.89
N VAL A 139 -2.88 -24.55 -0.16
CA VAL A 139 -2.77 -24.32 1.29
C VAL A 139 -2.66 -25.65 2.04
N ALA A 140 -3.51 -26.62 1.74
CA ALA A 140 -3.49 -27.95 2.37
C ALA A 140 -2.13 -28.63 2.17
N ARG A 141 -1.66 -28.73 0.93
CA ARG A 141 -0.34 -29.33 0.60
C ARG A 141 0.82 -28.59 1.28
N THR A 142 0.73 -27.28 1.40
CA THR A 142 1.73 -26.47 2.09
C THR A 142 1.79 -26.81 3.58
N LYS A 143 0.64 -26.98 4.22
CA LYS A 143 0.52 -27.36 5.63
C LYS A 143 0.94 -28.81 5.89
N ASP A 144 0.62 -29.72 4.97
CA ASP A 144 0.99 -31.16 5.07
C ASP A 144 2.51 -31.35 5.10
N GLU A 145 3.27 -30.42 4.53
CA GLU A 145 4.74 -30.41 4.64
C GLU A 145 5.26 -29.75 5.94
N GLY A 146 4.39 -29.50 6.91
CA GLY A 146 4.74 -28.90 8.19
C GLY A 146 5.08 -27.41 8.14
N ARG A 147 4.67 -26.70 7.07
CA ARG A 147 4.92 -25.26 6.94
C ARG A 147 3.86 -24.43 7.64
N ILE A 148 4.31 -23.39 8.30
CA ILE A 148 3.46 -22.42 8.96
C ILE A 148 3.11 -21.33 7.96
N ILE A 149 1.81 -21.12 7.72
CA ILE A 149 1.34 -20.06 6.83
C ILE A 149 1.10 -18.77 7.61
N ILE A 150 1.75 -17.69 7.18
CA ILE A 150 1.50 -16.32 7.65
C ILE A 150 0.82 -15.57 6.51
N LEU A 151 -0.37 -15.03 6.78
CA LEU A 151 -1.15 -14.24 5.85
C LEU A 151 -0.88 -12.75 6.07
N ILE A 152 -0.51 -12.03 5.02
CA ILE A 152 -0.35 -10.59 5.01
C ILE A 152 -1.48 -9.97 4.17
N ILE A 153 -2.25 -9.05 4.76
CA ILE A 153 -3.31 -8.31 4.08
C ILE A 153 -2.89 -6.85 4.00
N ASP A 154 -2.58 -6.40 2.79
CA ASP A 154 -2.07 -5.05 2.52
C ASP A 154 -3.19 -4.14 2.04
N GLU A 155 -3.30 -2.94 2.64
CA GLU A 155 -4.29 -1.92 2.34
C GLU A 155 -5.76 -2.43 2.39
N SER A 156 -6.11 -3.07 3.49
CA SER A 156 -7.40 -3.77 3.72
C SER A 156 -8.65 -2.88 3.75
N HIS A 157 -8.51 -1.57 3.83
CA HIS A 157 -9.54 -0.59 4.19
C HIS A 157 -10.82 -0.56 3.33
N ARG A 158 -10.95 -1.39 2.30
CA ARG A 158 -12.16 -1.46 1.46
C ARG A 158 -12.83 -2.82 1.41
N ASN A 159 -12.18 -3.90 1.82
CA ASN A 159 -12.67 -5.26 1.56
C ASN A 159 -12.49 -6.25 2.72
N ALA A 160 -11.76 -5.92 3.78
CA ALA A 160 -11.41 -6.90 4.83
C ALA A 160 -12.55 -7.31 5.75
N GLU A 161 -13.63 -6.53 5.83
CA GLU A 161 -14.79 -6.82 6.70
C GLU A 161 -15.95 -7.53 6.00
N THR A 162 -15.83 -7.88 4.72
CA THR A 162 -16.88 -8.62 4.04
C THR A 162 -16.93 -10.07 4.54
N ASP A 163 -18.12 -10.69 4.55
CA ASP A 163 -18.26 -12.09 4.93
C ASP A 163 -17.37 -13.02 4.09
N LYS A 164 -17.22 -12.71 2.80
CA LYS A 164 -16.28 -13.42 1.91
C LYS A 164 -14.82 -13.32 2.32
N SER A 165 -14.43 -12.21 2.94
CA SER A 165 -13.06 -12.04 3.41
C SER A 165 -12.78 -12.91 4.62
N LYS A 166 -13.76 -13.04 5.49
CA LYS A 166 -13.68 -13.93 6.65
C LYS A 166 -13.64 -15.40 6.21
N GLU A 167 -14.54 -15.79 5.30
CA GLU A 167 -14.53 -17.13 4.70
C GLU A 167 -13.15 -17.46 4.09
N LEU A 168 -12.57 -16.55 3.33
CA LEU A 168 -11.25 -16.75 2.73
C LEU A 168 -10.14 -16.92 3.79
N ILE A 169 -10.15 -16.09 4.84
CA ILE A 169 -9.16 -16.21 5.93
C ILE A 169 -9.36 -17.54 6.67
N GLU A 170 -10.59 -17.98 6.88
CA GLU A 170 -10.92 -19.26 7.49
C GLU A 170 -10.48 -20.43 6.59
N ASP A 171 -10.72 -20.38 5.29
CA ASP A 171 -10.29 -21.36 4.30
C ASP A 171 -8.76 -21.50 4.23
N ILE A 172 -8.04 -20.39 4.26
CA ILE A 172 -6.58 -20.39 4.35
C ILE A 172 -6.13 -20.94 5.70
N GLY A 173 -6.86 -20.62 6.77
CA GLY A 173 -6.52 -21.01 8.14
C GLY A 173 -5.05 -20.74 8.49
N PRO A 174 -4.58 -19.47 8.35
CA PRO A 174 -3.20 -19.13 8.63
C PRO A 174 -2.92 -19.21 10.13
N LYS A 175 -1.68 -19.39 10.52
CA LYS A 175 -1.27 -19.31 11.93
C LYS A 175 -1.38 -17.88 12.45
N ILE A 176 -0.94 -16.92 11.64
CA ILE A 176 -0.98 -15.50 11.94
C ILE A 176 -1.50 -14.75 10.70
N THR A 177 -2.41 -13.80 10.94
CA THR A 177 -2.83 -12.81 9.95
C THR A 177 -2.25 -11.45 10.33
N ILE A 178 -1.44 -10.86 9.47
CA ILE A 178 -0.88 -9.52 9.65
C ILE A 178 -1.63 -8.56 8.74
N GLU A 179 -2.37 -7.62 9.32
CA GLU A 179 -2.99 -6.53 8.57
C GLU A 179 -2.05 -5.34 8.50
N VAL A 180 -1.68 -4.94 7.29
CA VAL A 180 -0.78 -3.82 7.01
C VAL A 180 -1.59 -2.67 6.44
N SER A 181 -1.85 -1.63 7.23
CA SER A 181 -2.71 -0.53 6.78
C SER A 181 -2.44 0.77 7.55
N ALA A 182 -2.79 1.91 6.96
CA ALA A 182 -2.89 3.18 7.68
C ALA A 182 -4.19 3.26 8.49
N THR A 183 -5.23 2.55 8.05
CA THR A 183 -6.57 2.51 8.67
C THR A 183 -7.04 1.06 8.75
N PRO A 184 -6.51 0.28 9.71
CA PRO A 184 -6.85 -1.14 9.82
C PRO A 184 -8.33 -1.36 10.14
N GLN A 185 -8.87 -2.49 9.67
CA GLN A 185 -10.29 -2.81 9.73
C GLN A 185 -10.57 -4.18 10.38
N LEU A 186 -9.60 -5.09 10.47
CA LEU A 186 -9.85 -6.41 11.03
C LEU A 186 -10.25 -6.34 12.50
N LYS A 187 -11.26 -7.13 12.88
CA LYS A 187 -11.72 -7.30 14.26
C LYS A 187 -11.05 -8.50 14.92
N GLY A 188 -11.07 -8.55 16.24
CA GLY A 188 -10.44 -9.64 17.00
C GLY A 188 -8.92 -9.52 17.03
N VAL A 189 -8.42 -8.29 17.01
CA VAL A 189 -6.97 -8.00 17.10
C VAL A 189 -6.41 -8.52 18.40
N PHE A 190 -5.33 -9.30 18.31
CA PHE A 190 -4.65 -9.87 19.46
C PHE A 190 -3.40 -9.08 19.85
N ARG A 191 -2.68 -8.57 18.83
CA ARG A 191 -1.47 -7.75 18.99
C ARG A 191 -1.43 -6.66 17.94
N GLY A 192 -0.64 -5.63 18.18
CA GLY A 192 -0.48 -4.55 17.21
C GLY A 192 0.78 -3.73 17.40
N VAL A 193 1.26 -3.23 16.27
CA VAL A 193 2.37 -2.26 16.19
C VAL A 193 1.86 -1.04 15.46
N GLU A 194 2.01 0.11 16.06
CA GLU A 194 1.63 1.40 15.48
C GLU A 194 2.87 2.27 15.30
N VAL A 195 2.98 2.85 14.12
CA VAL A 195 3.95 3.90 13.79
C VAL A 195 3.24 5.24 13.88
N GLU A 196 3.72 6.11 14.74
CA GLU A 196 3.14 7.43 14.94
C GLU A 196 3.39 8.34 13.72
N LEU A 197 2.34 9.09 13.34
CA LEU A 197 2.44 10.06 12.25
C LEU A 197 3.51 11.12 12.52
N LYS A 198 3.68 11.48 13.79
CA LYS A 198 4.70 12.44 14.22
C LYS A 198 6.10 11.96 13.87
N ASP A 199 6.44 10.72 14.21
CA ASP A 199 7.77 10.16 13.98
C ASP A 199 8.11 10.13 12.47
N VAL A 200 7.12 9.80 11.64
CA VAL A 200 7.27 9.80 10.17
C VAL A 200 7.52 11.19 9.61
N LYS A 201 6.85 12.22 10.19
CA LYS A 201 7.06 13.63 9.83
C LYS A 201 8.42 14.16 10.30
N ASP A 202 8.81 13.83 11.51
CA ASP A 202 10.06 14.30 12.12
C ASP A 202 11.28 13.76 11.35
N GLU A 203 11.19 12.54 10.82
CA GLU A 203 12.23 11.92 9.96
C GLU A 203 12.12 12.33 8.47
N GLY A 204 11.21 13.25 8.13
CA GLY A 204 11.11 13.83 6.79
C GLY A 204 10.56 12.90 5.70
N MET A 205 9.94 11.77 6.07
CA MET A 205 9.42 10.79 5.11
C MET A 205 8.12 11.24 4.44
N ILE A 206 7.36 12.11 5.10
CA ILE A 206 6.13 12.70 4.57
C ILE A 206 6.13 14.21 4.81
N LYS A 207 5.26 14.91 4.10
CA LYS A 207 5.11 16.36 4.25
C LYS A 207 4.77 16.71 5.70
N LYS A 208 5.47 17.68 6.28
CA LYS A 208 5.23 18.15 7.64
C LYS A 208 3.85 18.74 7.81
N GLU A 209 3.37 19.44 6.78
CA GLU A 209 2.06 20.10 6.76
C GLU A 209 1.43 20.04 5.37
N VAL A 210 0.11 20.12 5.34
CA VAL A 210 -0.69 20.33 4.15
C VAL A 210 -1.35 21.68 4.33
N VAL A 211 -1.01 22.63 3.47
CA VAL A 211 -1.61 23.97 3.50
C VAL A 211 -2.85 23.96 2.62
N ILE A 212 -4.00 24.16 3.23
CA ILE A 212 -5.29 24.25 2.52
C ILE A 212 -5.64 25.72 2.34
N ASN A 213 -5.76 26.15 1.08
CA ASN A 213 -6.16 27.51 0.68
C ASN A 213 -5.45 28.62 1.47
N PRO A 214 -4.10 28.71 1.43
CA PRO A 214 -3.38 29.74 2.17
C PRO A 214 -3.86 31.12 1.71
N GLY A 215 -4.37 31.92 2.65
CA GLY A 215 -4.88 33.27 2.37
C GLY A 215 -6.36 33.32 1.92
N PHE A 216 -7.06 32.18 1.81
CA PHE A 216 -8.48 32.19 1.41
C PHE A 216 -9.39 32.77 2.49
N GLU A 217 -9.00 32.71 3.76
CA GLU A 217 -9.72 33.34 4.88
C GLU A 217 -9.75 34.88 4.78
N ASN A 218 -8.78 35.47 4.09
CA ASN A 218 -8.67 36.93 3.89
C ASN A 218 -9.08 37.36 2.48
N PHE A 219 -9.74 36.48 1.73
CA PHE A 219 -10.18 36.76 0.38
C PHE A 219 -11.34 37.78 0.39
N LYS A 220 -11.03 39.06 0.60
CA LYS A 220 -11.93 40.13 0.20
C LYS A 220 -11.97 40.09 -1.30
N LEU A 221 -13.17 39.90 -1.86
CA LEU A 221 -13.44 39.99 -3.29
C LEU A 221 -12.93 41.35 -3.80
N ASP A 222 -11.69 41.34 -4.28
CA ASP A 222 -11.14 42.50 -4.96
C ASP A 222 -11.95 42.71 -6.23
N LYS A 223 -12.28 43.95 -6.56
CA LYS A 223 -13.11 44.29 -7.76
C LYS A 223 -12.57 43.66 -9.06
N LYS A 224 -11.25 43.38 -9.13
CA LYS A 224 -10.61 42.68 -10.25
C LYS A 224 -10.98 41.18 -10.35
N LEU A 225 -11.56 40.59 -9.32
CA LEU A 225 -11.96 39.18 -9.29
C LEU A 225 -13.45 38.99 -9.56
N ALA A 226 -14.23 40.09 -9.59
CA ALA A 226 -15.68 40.05 -9.82
C ALA A 226 -16.06 39.49 -11.20
N ASP A 227 -15.15 39.57 -12.18
CA ASP A 227 -15.36 39.10 -13.54
C ASP A 227 -14.84 37.69 -13.80
N LYS A 228 -14.20 37.04 -12.80
CA LYS A 228 -13.64 35.66 -12.92
C LYS A 228 -14.54 34.66 -12.26
N THR A 229 -14.64 33.48 -12.88
CA THR A 229 -15.31 32.32 -12.25
C THR A 229 -14.48 31.78 -11.10
N ALA A 230 -15.13 31.08 -10.17
CA ALA A 230 -14.43 30.41 -9.06
C ALA A 230 -13.36 29.43 -9.57
N ASP A 231 -13.62 28.71 -10.64
CA ASP A 231 -12.68 27.76 -11.26
C ASP A 231 -11.44 28.48 -11.83
N GLU A 232 -11.62 29.66 -12.47
CA GLU A 232 -10.50 30.49 -12.95
C GLU A 232 -9.60 30.98 -11.80
N ILE A 233 -10.21 31.43 -10.71
CA ILE A 233 -9.47 31.91 -9.53
C ILE A 233 -8.61 30.79 -8.93
N VAL A 234 -9.18 29.58 -8.77
CA VAL A 234 -8.49 28.42 -8.21
C VAL A 234 -7.33 27.97 -9.11
N ILE A 235 -7.57 27.90 -10.43
CA ILE A 235 -6.53 27.52 -11.39
C ILE A 235 -5.39 28.53 -11.40
N GLU A 236 -5.69 29.81 -11.42
CA GLU A 236 -4.69 30.89 -11.41
C GLU A 236 -3.85 30.87 -10.14
N ALA A 237 -4.49 30.69 -8.97
CA ALA A 237 -3.79 30.55 -7.71
C ALA A 237 -2.86 29.33 -7.69
N GLY A 238 -3.32 28.21 -8.23
CA GLY A 238 -2.51 26.98 -8.34
C GLY A 238 -1.31 27.16 -9.27
N LEU A 239 -1.47 27.79 -10.42
CA LEU A 239 -0.40 28.10 -11.36
C LEU A 239 0.63 29.06 -10.77
N LYS A 240 0.16 30.10 -10.06
CA LYS A 240 1.04 31.02 -9.33
C LYS A 240 1.87 30.29 -8.29
N LYS A 241 1.22 29.44 -7.49
CA LYS A 241 1.93 28.65 -6.46
C LYS A 241 2.95 27.67 -7.06
N ARG A 242 2.59 27.02 -8.18
CA ARG A 242 3.54 26.18 -8.93
C ARG A 242 4.77 26.96 -9.38
N ALA A 243 4.58 28.17 -9.92
CA ALA A 243 5.68 29.03 -10.36
C ALA A 243 6.58 29.50 -9.19
N GLU A 244 5.99 29.83 -8.04
CA GLU A 244 6.72 30.16 -6.82
C GLU A 244 7.58 28.98 -6.36
N LEU A 245 7.02 27.76 -6.32
CA LEU A 245 7.74 26.56 -5.93
C LEU A 245 8.88 26.23 -6.91
N ALA A 246 8.67 26.41 -8.22
CA ALA A 246 9.72 26.21 -9.21
C ALA A 246 10.92 27.11 -8.95
N LYS A 247 10.70 28.39 -8.67
CA LYS A 247 11.78 29.33 -8.32
C LYS A 247 12.50 28.97 -7.03
N LEU A 248 11.78 28.46 -6.02
CA LEU A 248 12.41 28.01 -4.77
C LEU A 248 13.32 26.81 -5.00
N TYR A 249 12.87 25.80 -5.74
CA TYR A 249 13.68 24.64 -6.08
C TYR A 249 14.92 25.02 -6.90
N GLU A 250 14.76 25.90 -7.87
CA GLU A 250 15.87 26.44 -8.66
C GLU A 250 16.90 27.15 -7.77
N ALA A 251 16.46 27.98 -6.83
CA ALA A 251 17.32 28.68 -5.89
C ALA A 251 18.10 27.74 -4.95
N GLU A 252 17.52 26.59 -4.63
CA GLU A 252 18.14 25.53 -3.82
C GLU A 252 19.01 24.57 -4.66
N GLY A 253 19.13 24.79 -5.98
CA GLY A 253 19.87 23.94 -6.89
C GLY A 253 19.21 22.58 -7.15
N ALA A 254 17.94 22.43 -6.80
CA ALA A 254 17.17 21.20 -6.99
C ALA A 254 16.48 21.22 -8.37
N ASN A 255 16.79 20.22 -9.21
CA ASN A 255 16.14 20.05 -10.51
C ASN A 255 14.76 19.36 -10.35
N VAL A 256 13.81 20.08 -9.77
CA VAL A 256 12.44 19.59 -9.52
C VAL A 256 11.45 20.47 -10.29
N ASN A 257 10.65 19.85 -11.15
CA ASN A 257 9.52 20.50 -11.81
C ASN A 257 8.24 20.28 -10.98
N PRO A 258 7.72 21.30 -10.28
CA PRO A 258 6.53 21.16 -9.45
C PRO A 258 5.31 20.76 -10.29
N LEU A 259 4.58 19.73 -9.86
CA LEU A 259 3.37 19.27 -10.51
C LEU A 259 2.13 19.92 -9.88
N MET A 260 1.23 20.42 -10.73
CA MET A 260 -0.11 20.86 -10.33
C MET A 260 -1.11 19.74 -10.66
N LEU A 261 -1.82 19.24 -9.65
CA LEU A 261 -2.89 18.25 -9.82
C LEU A 261 -4.24 18.94 -9.70
N ILE A 262 -5.08 18.83 -10.72
CA ILE A 262 -6.44 19.36 -10.72
C ILE A 262 -7.41 18.18 -10.61
N GLN A 263 -8.12 18.11 -9.49
CA GLN A 263 -9.18 17.13 -9.28
C GLN A 263 -10.51 17.73 -9.74
N ILE A 264 -11.12 17.08 -10.72
CA ILE A 264 -12.46 17.44 -11.20
C ILE A 264 -13.50 16.44 -10.64
N PRO A 265 -14.76 16.87 -10.43
CA PRO A 265 -15.81 15.95 -10.01
C PRO A 265 -16.08 14.89 -11.08
N ASP A 266 -16.47 13.71 -10.62
CA ASP A 266 -16.85 12.58 -11.48
C ASP A 266 -18.11 12.96 -12.28
N SER A 267 -18.13 12.65 -13.59
CA SER A 267 -19.29 12.90 -14.47
C SER A 267 -20.41 11.90 -14.17
N ARG A 268 -21.17 12.15 -13.10
CA ARG A 268 -22.42 11.41 -12.80
C ARG A 268 -23.61 12.12 -13.43
N LYS A 269 -24.68 11.38 -13.70
CA LYS A 269 -25.95 11.93 -14.23
C LYS A 269 -26.33 13.22 -13.49
N GLY A 270 -26.31 14.36 -14.18
CA GLY A 270 -26.68 15.68 -13.66
C GLY A 270 -25.52 16.62 -13.30
N LEU A 271 -24.27 16.15 -13.31
CA LEU A 271 -23.09 17.02 -13.17
C LEU A 271 -22.50 17.31 -14.55
N ILE A 272 -22.26 18.60 -14.82
CA ILE A 272 -21.58 19.04 -16.05
C ILE A 272 -20.15 18.52 -16.00
N ASP A 273 -19.70 17.90 -17.10
CA ASP A 273 -18.30 17.51 -17.25
C ASP A 273 -17.44 18.78 -17.29
N LYS A 274 -16.67 19.00 -16.23
CA LYS A 274 -15.81 20.18 -16.10
C LYS A 274 -14.47 20.01 -16.82
N LYS A 275 -14.17 18.85 -17.39
CA LYS A 275 -12.88 18.57 -18.03
C LYS A 275 -12.59 19.55 -19.15
N ASP A 276 -13.52 19.72 -20.07
CA ASP A 276 -13.33 20.61 -21.23
C ASP A 276 -13.20 22.06 -20.80
N SER A 277 -13.97 22.49 -19.80
CA SER A 277 -13.87 23.84 -19.24
C SER A 277 -12.49 24.09 -18.61
N VAL A 278 -11.97 23.15 -17.88
CA VAL A 278 -10.63 23.24 -17.27
C VAL A 278 -9.54 23.26 -18.33
N VAL A 279 -9.64 22.43 -19.38
CA VAL A 279 -8.70 22.42 -20.51
C VAL A 279 -8.70 23.77 -21.23
N GLN A 280 -9.88 24.35 -21.48
CA GLN A 280 -10.00 25.70 -22.09
C GLN A 280 -9.38 26.79 -21.21
N LEU A 281 -9.59 26.73 -19.89
CA LEU A 281 -8.99 27.66 -18.94
C LEU A 281 -7.47 27.57 -18.94
N LEU A 282 -6.91 26.36 -18.90
CA LEU A 282 -5.47 26.15 -18.98
C LEU A 282 -4.88 26.63 -20.29
N GLY A 283 -5.63 26.47 -21.39
CA GLY A 283 -5.29 27.04 -22.73
C GLY A 283 -5.09 28.54 -22.72
N LYS A 284 -5.87 29.30 -21.93
CA LYS A 284 -5.69 30.76 -21.76
C LYS A 284 -4.30 31.11 -21.16
N TYR A 285 -3.72 30.22 -20.41
CA TYR A 285 -2.37 30.33 -19.80
C TYR A 285 -1.27 29.66 -20.65
N GLY A 286 -1.59 29.28 -21.89
CA GLY A 286 -0.63 28.61 -22.78
C GLY A 286 -0.26 27.19 -22.39
N ILE A 287 -1.09 26.52 -21.57
CA ILE A 287 -0.90 25.15 -21.13
C ILE A 287 -1.85 24.26 -21.94
N THR A 288 -1.29 23.36 -22.74
CA THR A 288 -2.04 22.44 -23.60
C THR A 288 -1.64 20.99 -23.35
N THR A 289 -2.44 20.05 -23.85
CA THR A 289 -2.12 18.60 -23.80
C THR A 289 -0.88 18.25 -24.63
N GLU A 290 -0.47 19.11 -25.56
CA GLU A 290 0.66 18.88 -26.47
C GLU A 290 1.98 19.41 -25.92
N ASN A 291 1.97 20.52 -25.18
CA ASN A 291 3.20 21.15 -24.71
C ASN A 291 3.67 20.67 -23.31
N GLY A 292 2.87 19.89 -22.59
CA GLY A 292 3.26 19.23 -21.35
C GLY A 292 3.73 20.18 -20.22
N ARG A 293 3.42 21.46 -20.32
CA ARG A 293 3.88 22.47 -19.36
C ARG A 293 3.00 22.60 -18.15
#